data_0c21ff8adac1c71f668b83108b16f46b
#
_entry.id   0c21ff8adac1c71f668b83108b16f46b
#
_cell.length_a   1.000
_cell.length_b   1.000
_cell.length_c   1.000
_cell.angle_alpha   90.00
_cell.angle_beta   90.00
_cell.angle_gamma   90.00
#
_symmetry.space_group_name_H-M   'P 1'
#
loop_
_entity.id
_entity.type
_entity.pdbx_description
1 polymer ?
#
loop_
_entity_poly.entity_id
_entity_poly.type
_entity_poly.pdbx_seq_one_letter_code
_entity_poly.pdbx_strand_id
1 'polypeptide(L)'
;MAYCPKCGVEVERDTKNCPLCDCPLPEVDETPDPQGRKYPQAINTYHEDHLGKKNKAIFSIGFIVLSLLVILGVVYLVYPWNHALIKYISVADISVFAVVFFSLGYLKPKYNFLGVYITVLVATLCVYLISGSHSDWYFNYAIPIATLVYLDIFIFRVVFKHTRNRSQFIYIPTNLILFVIVFAIGLDTIISLNIWGTRHLTWSLIVAVSGICIIAVLQGVYYRIPEKTRKMLKKKMHV
;
A
#
# COMPACT_ATOMS: atom_id res chain seq x y z
N MET A 1 -3.25 -25.57 -35.59
CA MET A 1 -2.34 -26.69 -35.26
C MET A 1 -3.25 -27.93 -35.14
N ALA A 2 -2.90 -29.02 -35.79
CA ALA A 2 -3.66 -30.25 -35.74
C ALA A 2 -2.98 -31.27 -34.83
N TYR A 3 -3.72 -32.09 -34.11
CA TYR A 3 -3.20 -33.12 -33.23
C TYR A 3 -3.64 -34.51 -33.71
N CYS A 4 -2.75 -35.47 -33.67
CA CYS A 4 -3.09 -36.84 -33.98
C CYS A 4 -4.03 -37.43 -32.93
N PRO A 5 -5.22 -37.96 -33.30
CA PRO A 5 -6.17 -38.49 -32.30
C PRO A 5 -5.67 -39.77 -31.60
N LYS A 6 -4.67 -40.48 -32.17
CA LYS A 6 -4.16 -41.74 -31.61
C LYS A 6 -2.97 -41.53 -30.65
N CYS A 7 -2.05 -40.64 -30.98
CA CYS A 7 -0.84 -40.46 -30.16
C CYS A 7 -0.70 -39.06 -29.55
N GLY A 8 -1.60 -38.10 -29.85
CA GLY A 8 -1.61 -36.75 -29.24
C GLY A 8 -0.48 -35.82 -29.69
N VAL A 9 0.33 -36.24 -30.68
CA VAL A 9 1.43 -35.41 -31.18
C VAL A 9 0.88 -34.33 -32.11
N GLU A 10 1.44 -33.16 -32.00
CA GLU A 10 1.20 -32.02 -32.86
C GLU A 10 1.76 -32.32 -34.28
N VAL A 11 0.93 -32.17 -35.29
CA VAL A 11 1.27 -32.45 -36.69
C VAL A 11 1.01 -31.22 -37.55
N GLU A 12 1.79 -31.09 -38.61
CA GLU A 12 1.62 -30.04 -39.60
C GLU A 12 0.31 -30.20 -40.34
N ARG A 13 -0.40 -29.12 -40.65
CA ARG A 13 -1.78 -29.15 -41.18
C ARG A 13 -1.96 -29.91 -42.48
N ASP A 14 -0.90 -29.99 -43.30
CA ASP A 14 -0.94 -30.63 -44.64
C ASP A 14 -0.57 -32.11 -44.61
N THR A 15 -0.34 -32.70 -43.45
CA THR A 15 0.09 -34.08 -43.28
C THR A 15 -1.13 -35.03 -43.32
N LYS A 16 -1.19 -35.93 -44.28
CA LYS A 16 -2.28 -36.92 -44.40
C LYS A 16 -2.17 -38.05 -43.37
N ASN A 17 -0.98 -38.44 -42.98
CA ASN A 17 -0.74 -39.48 -41.97
C ASN A 17 0.20 -38.98 -40.91
N CYS A 18 -0.03 -39.36 -39.65
CA CYS A 18 0.83 -39.00 -38.55
C CYS A 18 2.24 -39.62 -38.73
N PRO A 19 3.34 -38.83 -38.69
CA PRO A 19 4.69 -39.35 -38.90
C PRO A 19 5.19 -40.26 -37.78
N LEU A 20 4.48 -40.32 -36.64
CA LEU A 20 4.90 -41.11 -35.47
C LEU A 20 4.13 -42.44 -35.36
N CYS A 21 2.84 -42.50 -35.71
CA CYS A 21 2.03 -43.72 -35.54
C CYS A 21 1.28 -44.15 -36.79
N ASP A 22 1.55 -43.47 -37.91
CA ASP A 22 0.97 -43.74 -39.26
C ASP A 22 -0.58 -43.73 -39.30
N CYS A 23 -1.19 -43.12 -38.29
CA CYS A 23 -2.64 -42.98 -38.21
C CYS A 23 -3.12 -41.95 -39.27
N PRO A 24 -4.12 -42.28 -40.12
CA PRO A 24 -4.68 -41.28 -41.01
C PRO A 24 -5.32 -40.15 -40.25
N LEU A 25 -4.97 -38.93 -40.59
CA LEU A 25 -5.52 -37.73 -39.98
C LEU A 25 -6.82 -37.37 -40.66
N PRO A 26 -7.90 -37.07 -39.93
CA PRO A 26 -9.14 -36.61 -40.53
C PRO A 26 -8.90 -35.26 -41.22
N GLU A 27 -9.29 -35.17 -42.51
CA GLU A 27 -9.37 -33.88 -43.21
C GLU A 27 -10.46 -33.06 -42.52
N VAL A 28 -10.05 -32.05 -41.75
CA VAL A 28 -11.01 -31.10 -41.19
C VAL A 28 -11.21 -30.03 -42.24
N ASP A 29 -12.35 -30.09 -42.92
CA ASP A 29 -12.85 -29.01 -43.78
C ASP A 29 -13.02 -27.76 -42.91
N GLU A 30 -12.01 -26.92 -42.90
CA GLU A 30 -12.10 -25.58 -42.32
C GLU A 30 -12.96 -24.68 -43.30
N THR A 31 -14.20 -25.02 -43.54
CA THR A 31 -15.13 -24.01 -44.02
C THR A 31 -15.26 -23.01 -42.90
N PRO A 32 -14.86 -21.73 -43.07
CA PRO A 32 -15.05 -20.73 -42.05
C PRO A 32 -16.53 -20.73 -41.70
N ASP A 33 -16.83 -21.10 -40.43
CA ASP A 33 -18.19 -21.11 -39.92
C ASP A 33 -18.78 -19.72 -40.20
N PRO A 34 -19.75 -19.56 -41.13
CA PRO A 34 -20.28 -18.25 -41.53
C PRO A 34 -20.99 -17.55 -40.39
N GLN A 35 -21.25 -18.27 -39.29
CA GLN A 35 -21.75 -17.72 -38.04
C GLN A 35 -20.66 -17.58 -36.99
N GLY A 36 -19.39 -17.42 -37.40
CA GLY A 36 -18.21 -17.34 -36.55
C GLY A 36 -18.57 -17.34 -35.08
N ARG A 37 -18.42 -18.48 -34.40
CA ARG A 37 -18.71 -18.56 -32.95
C ARG A 37 -17.90 -17.48 -32.30
N LYS A 38 -18.52 -16.32 -32.09
CA LYS A 38 -17.98 -15.27 -31.25
C LYS A 38 -17.90 -15.88 -29.86
N TYR A 39 -16.76 -16.48 -29.54
CA TYR A 39 -16.48 -16.75 -28.12
C TYR A 39 -16.75 -15.43 -27.42
N PRO A 40 -17.59 -15.41 -26.38
CA PRO A 40 -17.78 -14.21 -25.61
C PRO A 40 -16.40 -13.71 -25.24
N GLN A 41 -16.11 -12.44 -25.55
CA GLN A 41 -14.83 -11.83 -25.21
C GLN A 41 -14.58 -12.14 -23.75
N ALA A 42 -13.39 -12.63 -23.42
CA ALA A 42 -13.03 -12.96 -22.05
C ALA A 42 -13.25 -11.69 -21.21
N ILE A 43 -14.39 -11.66 -20.53
CA ILE A 43 -14.74 -10.56 -19.62
C ILE A 43 -13.69 -10.64 -18.52
N ASN A 44 -12.98 -9.57 -18.30
CA ASN A 44 -11.98 -9.49 -17.23
C ASN A 44 -12.69 -9.38 -15.87
N THR A 45 -13.36 -10.46 -15.48
CA THR A 45 -14.16 -10.60 -14.25
C THR A 45 -13.34 -10.24 -13.02
N TYR A 46 -12.02 -10.45 -13.06
CA TYR A 46 -11.11 -10.10 -11.95
C TYR A 46 -11.13 -8.59 -11.65
N HIS A 47 -11.16 -7.73 -12.67
CA HIS A 47 -11.19 -6.28 -12.47
C HIS A 47 -12.55 -5.79 -11.96
N GLU A 48 -13.64 -6.36 -12.48
CA GLU A 48 -14.99 -6.03 -12.05
C GLU A 48 -15.26 -6.51 -10.61
N ASP A 49 -14.77 -7.69 -10.23
CA ASP A 49 -14.88 -8.22 -8.88
C ASP A 49 -14.12 -7.37 -7.86
N HIS A 50 -12.94 -6.86 -8.23
CA HIS A 50 -12.16 -5.98 -7.36
C HIS A 50 -12.82 -4.62 -7.15
N LEU A 51 -13.37 -4.01 -8.20
CA LEU A 51 -14.14 -2.77 -8.09
C LEU A 51 -15.42 -2.98 -7.28
N GLY A 52 -16.15 -4.06 -7.52
CA GLY A 52 -17.33 -4.42 -6.76
C GLY A 52 -17.04 -4.63 -5.25
N LYS A 53 -15.95 -5.29 -4.91
CA LYS A 53 -15.51 -5.48 -3.50
C LYS A 53 -15.14 -4.16 -2.84
N LYS A 54 -14.39 -3.29 -3.52
CA LYS A 54 -14.04 -1.95 -3.01
C LYS A 54 -15.27 -1.10 -2.76
N ASN A 55 -16.20 -1.07 -3.71
CA ASN A 55 -17.45 -0.29 -3.59
C ASN A 55 -18.30 -0.78 -2.41
N LYS A 56 -18.43 -2.11 -2.25
CA LYS A 56 -19.13 -2.70 -1.10
C LYS A 56 -18.46 -2.34 0.22
N ALA A 57 -17.14 -2.41 0.29
CA ALA A 57 -16.39 -2.05 1.50
C ALA A 57 -16.60 -0.58 1.89
N ILE A 58 -16.47 0.36 0.94
CA ILE A 58 -16.72 1.79 1.23
C ILE A 58 -18.16 2.04 1.63
N PHE A 59 -19.11 1.44 0.93
CA PHE A 59 -20.53 1.61 1.29
C PHE A 59 -20.80 1.13 2.71
N SER A 60 -20.27 -0.05 3.09
CA SER A 60 -20.43 -0.58 4.45
C SER A 60 -19.79 0.31 5.51
N ILE A 61 -18.56 0.78 5.26
CA ILE A 61 -17.85 1.67 6.18
C ILE A 61 -18.56 3.03 6.25
N GLY A 62 -19.00 3.58 5.12
CA GLY A 62 -19.76 4.82 5.07
C GLY A 62 -21.08 4.74 5.85
N PHE A 63 -21.78 3.61 5.78
CA PHE A 63 -22.98 3.39 6.54
C PHE A 63 -22.73 3.33 8.06
N ILE A 64 -21.63 2.67 8.48
CA ILE A 64 -21.22 2.61 9.89
C ILE A 64 -20.89 4.02 10.41
N VAL A 65 -20.08 4.78 9.66
CA VAL A 65 -19.73 6.17 10.02
C VAL A 65 -20.95 7.06 10.11
N LEU A 66 -21.87 6.96 9.13
CA LEU A 66 -23.10 7.74 9.15
C LEU A 66 -23.96 7.40 10.36
N SER A 67 -24.12 6.11 10.69
CA SER A 67 -24.90 5.68 11.86
C SER A 67 -24.29 6.19 13.16
N LEU A 68 -22.96 6.19 13.26
CA LEU A 68 -22.25 6.70 14.43
C LEU A 68 -22.45 8.23 14.58
N LEU A 69 -22.34 8.98 13.47
CA LEU A 69 -22.61 10.42 13.48
C LEU A 69 -24.06 10.76 13.88
N VAL A 70 -25.04 9.97 13.44
CA VAL A 70 -26.43 10.14 13.86
C VAL A 70 -26.58 9.91 15.36
N ILE A 71 -25.98 8.85 15.91
CA ILE A 71 -25.99 8.57 17.35
C ILE A 71 -25.32 9.71 18.12
N LEU A 72 -24.15 10.19 17.67
CA LEU A 72 -23.46 11.32 18.28
C LEU A 72 -24.31 12.61 18.24
N GLY A 73 -25.04 12.84 17.14
CA GLY A 73 -25.97 13.95 17.01
C GLY A 73 -27.10 13.88 18.04
N VAL A 74 -27.69 12.70 18.23
CA VAL A 74 -28.74 12.48 19.26
C VAL A 74 -28.17 12.70 20.66
N VAL A 75 -26.99 12.14 20.95
CA VAL A 75 -26.33 12.35 22.26
C VAL A 75 -26.02 13.82 22.51
N TYR A 76 -25.59 14.56 21.47
CA TYR A 76 -25.33 15.99 21.55
C TYR A 76 -26.58 16.79 21.94
N LEU A 77 -27.75 16.41 21.44
CA LEU A 77 -29.02 17.06 21.75
C LEU A 77 -29.53 16.71 23.17
N VAL A 78 -29.31 15.47 23.60
CA VAL A 78 -29.83 14.97 24.89
C VAL A 78 -28.91 15.34 26.08
N TYR A 79 -27.59 15.33 25.86
CA TYR A 79 -26.60 15.57 26.92
C TYR A 79 -25.76 16.81 26.68
N PRO A 80 -26.20 18.00 27.08
CA PRO A 80 -25.49 19.26 26.80
C PRO A 80 -24.16 19.42 27.55
N TRP A 81 -23.81 18.54 28.49
CA TRP A 81 -22.64 18.66 29.35
C TRP A 81 -21.30 18.28 28.67
N ASN A 82 -21.33 17.54 27.56
CA ASN A 82 -20.13 16.97 26.92
C ASN A 82 -19.93 17.37 25.45
N HIS A 83 -20.33 18.60 25.10
CA HIS A 83 -20.22 19.08 23.71
C HIS A 83 -18.80 19.01 23.13
N ALA A 84 -17.77 19.27 23.94
CA ALA A 84 -16.38 19.19 23.48
C ALA A 84 -16.00 17.76 23.08
N LEU A 85 -16.30 16.77 23.91
CA LEU A 85 -15.99 15.37 23.68
C LEU A 85 -16.69 14.83 22.41
N ILE A 86 -17.95 15.19 22.23
CA ILE A 86 -18.72 14.78 21.04
C ILE A 86 -18.10 15.37 19.76
N LYS A 87 -17.66 16.63 19.78
CA LYS A 87 -16.97 17.26 18.66
C LYS A 87 -15.66 16.53 18.31
N TYR A 88 -14.86 16.14 19.31
CA TYR A 88 -13.62 15.38 19.07
C TYR A 88 -13.89 14.02 18.45
N ILE A 89 -14.90 13.29 18.95
CA ILE A 89 -15.28 11.97 18.41
C ILE A 89 -15.77 12.11 16.96
N SER A 90 -16.59 13.15 16.67
CA SER A 90 -17.07 13.39 15.31
C SER A 90 -15.93 13.70 14.32
N VAL A 91 -14.94 14.47 14.73
CA VAL A 91 -13.74 14.75 13.90
C VAL A 91 -12.96 13.46 13.66
N ALA A 92 -12.78 12.63 14.70
CA ALA A 92 -12.07 11.36 14.57
C ALA A 92 -12.80 10.41 13.61
N ASP A 93 -14.12 10.28 13.74
CA ASP A 93 -14.94 9.41 12.90
C ASP A 93 -14.88 9.80 11.41
N ILE A 94 -15.08 11.08 11.11
CA ILE A 94 -14.97 11.61 9.74
C ILE A 94 -13.53 11.42 9.19
N SER A 95 -12.51 11.62 10.02
CA SER A 95 -11.12 11.47 9.62
C SER A 95 -10.76 10.04 9.29
N VAL A 96 -11.22 9.09 10.10
CA VAL A 96 -11.02 7.65 9.83
C VAL A 96 -11.67 7.27 8.50
N PHE A 97 -12.90 7.72 8.25
CA PHE A 97 -13.56 7.45 6.98
C PHE A 97 -12.77 8.02 5.79
N ALA A 98 -12.30 9.27 5.88
CA ALA A 98 -11.54 9.89 4.82
C ALA A 98 -10.19 9.18 4.57
N VAL A 99 -9.48 8.77 5.62
CA VAL A 99 -8.24 7.99 5.50
C VAL A 99 -8.48 6.65 4.82
N VAL A 100 -9.55 5.93 5.21
CA VAL A 100 -9.91 4.65 4.58
C VAL A 100 -10.31 4.86 3.12
N PHE A 101 -11.08 5.89 2.81
CA PHE A 101 -11.48 6.23 1.44
C PHE A 101 -10.26 6.43 0.53
N PHE A 102 -9.31 7.28 0.95
CA PHE A 102 -8.07 7.50 0.19
C PHE A 102 -7.17 6.25 0.16
N SER A 103 -7.14 5.44 1.22
CA SER A 103 -6.32 4.22 1.29
C SER A 103 -6.82 3.10 0.36
N LEU A 104 -8.13 3.02 0.10
CA LEU A 104 -8.71 2.05 -0.82
C LEU A 104 -8.37 2.30 -2.30
N GLY A 105 -7.78 3.45 -2.61
CA GLY A 105 -7.19 3.70 -3.92
C GLY A 105 -8.19 3.98 -5.04
N TYR A 106 -9.25 4.78 -4.77
CA TYR A 106 -10.20 5.23 -5.80
C TYR A 106 -9.62 6.24 -6.77
N LEU A 107 -8.68 7.05 -6.29
CA LEU A 107 -7.98 8.03 -7.10
C LEU A 107 -6.64 7.46 -7.60
N LYS A 108 -5.95 8.19 -8.46
CA LYS A 108 -4.59 7.84 -8.85
C LYS A 108 -3.69 7.78 -7.60
N PRO A 109 -2.69 6.87 -7.52
CA PRO A 109 -1.89 6.64 -6.31
C PRO A 109 -1.26 7.91 -5.71
N LYS A 110 -0.93 8.89 -6.58
CA LYS A 110 -0.40 10.20 -6.18
C LYS A 110 -1.42 11.01 -5.36
N TYR A 111 -2.67 11.05 -5.82
CA TYR A 111 -3.73 11.83 -5.15
C TYR A 111 -4.22 11.14 -3.88
N ASN A 112 -4.26 9.81 -3.85
CA ASN A 112 -4.61 9.07 -2.64
C ASN A 112 -3.65 9.37 -1.50
N PHE A 113 -2.35 9.36 -1.79
CA PHE A 113 -1.33 9.63 -0.78
C PHE A 113 -1.39 11.06 -0.27
N LEU A 114 -1.58 12.03 -1.16
CA LEU A 114 -1.79 13.44 -0.81
C LEU A 114 -3.10 13.63 -0.02
N GLY A 115 -4.17 12.90 -0.38
CA GLY A 115 -5.46 12.95 0.29
C GLY A 115 -5.36 12.53 1.75
N VAL A 116 -4.64 11.46 2.06
CA VAL A 116 -4.39 11.03 3.45
C VAL A 116 -3.66 12.13 4.23
N TYR A 117 -2.61 12.73 3.64
CA TYR A 117 -1.87 13.81 4.28
C TYR A 117 -2.74 15.02 4.60
N ILE A 118 -3.54 15.49 3.63
CA ILE A 118 -4.47 16.61 3.83
C ILE A 118 -5.50 16.27 4.90
N THR A 119 -6.02 15.03 4.91
CA THR A 119 -6.99 14.59 5.93
C THR A 119 -6.40 14.69 7.33
N VAL A 120 -5.15 14.26 7.53
CA VAL A 120 -4.48 14.35 8.84
C VAL A 120 -4.29 15.81 9.26
N LEU A 121 -3.87 16.69 8.34
CA LEU A 121 -3.71 18.13 8.64
C LEU A 121 -5.04 18.79 9.00
N VAL A 122 -6.10 18.50 8.26
CA VAL A 122 -7.44 19.06 8.53
C VAL A 122 -8.00 18.52 9.85
N ALA A 123 -7.84 17.23 10.12
CA ALA A 123 -8.28 16.63 11.37
C ALA A 123 -7.58 17.25 12.59
N THR A 124 -6.27 17.41 12.54
CA THR A 124 -5.50 18.05 13.62
C THR A 124 -5.84 19.54 13.76
N LEU A 125 -6.12 20.23 12.66
CA LEU A 125 -6.60 21.62 12.68
C LEU A 125 -7.98 21.73 13.36
N CYS A 126 -8.91 20.83 13.02
CA CYS A 126 -10.21 20.79 13.68
C CYS A 126 -10.09 20.55 15.20
N VAL A 127 -9.21 19.64 15.61
CA VAL A 127 -8.92 19.39 17.04
C VAL A 127 -8.33 20.65 17.69
N TYR A 128 -7.42 21.34 17.03
CA TYR A 128 -6.85 22.60 17.52
C TYR A 128 -7.91 23.67 17.74
N LEU A 129 -8.81 23.86 16.76
CA LEU A 129 -9.89 24.85 16.83
C LEU A 129 -10.92 24.50 17.94
N ILE A 130 -11.25 23.21 18.12
CA ILE A 130 -12.17 22.75 19.16
C ILE A 130 -11.57 22.93 20.55
N SER A 131 -10.25 22.69 20.71
CA SER A 131 -9.57 22.81 22.01
C SER A 131 -9.54 24.23 22.55
N GLY A 132 -9.70 25.25 21.68
CA GLY A 132 -9.58 26.67 22.08
C GLY A 132 -8.24 26.99 22.72
N SER A 133 -7.23 26.17 22.51
CA SER A 133 -5.92 26.31 23.12
C SER A 133 -5.19 27.51 22.55
N HIS A 134 -4.70 28.38 23.41
CA HIS A 134 -3.82 29.48 23.02
C HIS A 134 -2.39 29.06 22.75
N SER A 135 -2.06 27.78 22.91
CA SER A 135 -0.73 27.24 22.64
C SER A 135 -0.57 26.90 21.16
N ASP A 136 0.53 27.31 20.56
CA ASP A 136 0.83 27.09 19.12
C ASP A 136 1.25 25.65 18.79
N TRP A 137 0.73 24.65 19.55
CA TRP A 137 1.11 23.25 19.36
C TRP A 137 0.81 22.73 17.94
N TYR A 138 -0.22 23.27 17.29
CA TYR A 138 -0.57 22.88 15.93
C TYR A 138 0.54 23.25 14.95
N PHE A 139 1.03 24.48 15.01
CA PHE A 139 2.08 24.95 14.11
C PHE A 139 3.46 24.40 14.49
N ASN A 140 3.74 24.28 15.77
CA ASN A 140 5.07 23.89 16.27
C ASN A 140 5.29 22.37 16.25
N TYR A 141 4.23 21.56 16.38
CA TYR A 141 4.36 20.10 16.46
C TYR A 141 3.51 19.38 15.40
N ALA A 142 2.20 19.67 15.29
CA ALA A 142 1.31 18.86 14.45
C ALA A 142 1.69 18.93 12.97
N ILE A 143 1.88 20.13 12.42
CA ILE A 143 2.27 20.31 11.01
C ILE A 143 3.67 19.72 10.73
N PRO A 144 4.74 20.04 11.49
CA PRO A 144 6.07 19.50 11.22
C PRO A 144 6.09 17.96 11.31
N ILE A 145 5.45 17.37 12.32
CA ILE A 145 5.42 15.91 12.49
C ILE A 145 4.63 15.25 11.34
N ALA A 146 3.46 15.76 10.99
CA ALA A 146 2.67 15.23 9.87
C ALA A 146 3.43 15.31 8.54
N THR A 147 4.15 16.43 8.32
CA THR A 147 4.97 16.63 7.13
C THR A 147 6.17 15.68 7.11
N LEU A 148 6.83 15.48 8.26
CA LEU A 148 7.92 14.53 8.41
C LEU A 148 7.47 13.11 8.04
N VAL A 149 6.36 12.64 8.63
CA VAL A 149 5.80 11.31 8.33
C VAL A 149 5.48 11.17 6.85
N TYR A 150 4.85 12.20 6.26
CA TYR A 150 4.50 12.19 4.85
C TYR A 150 5.72 12.09 3.94
N LEU A 151 6.74 12.91 4.18
CA LEU A 151 7.98 12.90 3.42
C LEU A 151 8.75 11.59 3.58
N ASP A 152 8.80 11.05 4.79
CA ASP A 152 9.50 9.83 5.09
C ASP A 152 8.87 8.62 4.39
N ILE A 153 7.53 8.49 4.44
CA ILE A 153 6.79 7.47 3.68
C ILE A 153 6.98 7.68 2.16
N PHE A 154 7.00 8.93 1.68
CA PHE A 154 7.21 9.22 0.27
C PHE A 154 8.60 8.76 -0.19
N ILE A 155 9.65 9.10 0.56
CA ILE A 155 11.02 8.65 0.30
C ILE A 155 11.11 7.13 0.33
N PHE A 156 10.51 6.49 1.35
CA PHE A 156 10.47 5.04 1.45
C PHE A 156 9.84 4.39 0.20
N ARG A 157 8.72 4.92 -0.29
CA ARG A 157 8.07 4.42 -1.52
C ARG A 157 8.94 4.58 -2.75
N VAL A 158 9.63 5.71 -2.90
CA VAL A 158 10.53 5.97 -4.02
C VAL A 158 11.71 5.01 -4.00
N VAL A 159 12.36 4.87 -2.84
CA VAL A 159 13.49 3.95 -2.64
C VAL A 159 13.07 2.50 -2.85
N PHE A 160 11.93 2.10 -2.29
CA PHE A 160 11.38 0.75 -2.47
C PHE A 160 11.08 0.43 -3.94
N LYS A 161 10.51 1.38 -4.69
CA LYS A 161 10.27 1.22 -6.13
C LYS A 161 11.57 1.05 -6.90
N HIS A 162 12.60 1.82 -6.54
CA HIS A 162 13.91 1.75 -7.21
C HIS A 162 14.66 0.45 -6.90
N THR A 163 14.53 -0.05 -5.67
CA THR A 163 15.21 -1.28 -5.21
C THR A 163 14.43 -2.56 -5.53
N ARG A 164 13.19 -2.46 -6.02
CA ARG A 164 12.31 -3.62 -6.28
C ARG A 164 12.94 -4.66 -7.23
N ASN A 165 13.77 -4.23 -8.19
CA ASN A 165 14.42 -5.11 -9.15
C ASN A 165 15.73 -5.73 -8.62
N ARG A 166 16.18 -5.36 -7.43
CA ARG A 166 17.37 -5.91 -6.78
C ARG A 166 16.97 -6.97 -5.75
N SER A 167 17.92 -7.56 -5.04
CA SER A 167 17.69 -8.57 -4.01
C SER A 167 16.75 -8.06 -2.90
N GLN A 168 15.44 -8.24 -3.03
CA GLN A 168 14.43 -7.70 -2.12
C GLN A 168 14.66 -8.18 -0.67
N PHE A 169 15.20 -9.38 -0.51
CA PHE A 169 15.44 -9.99 0.81
C PHE A 169 16.30 -9.12 1.74
N ILE A 170 17.30 -8.40 1.23
CA ILE A 170 18.17 -7.57 2.06
C ILE A 170 17.79 -6.10 2.04
N TYR A 171 17.29 -5.62 0.88
CA TYR A 171 16.96 -4.20 0.74
C TYR A 171 15.71 -3.80 1.52
N ILE A 172 14.73 -4.71 1.70
CA ILE A 172 13.52 -4.42 2.47
C ILE A 172 13.85 -4.12 3.94
N PRO A 173 14.53 -5.01 4.71
CA PRO A 173 14.86 -4.72 6.10
C PRO A 173 15.82 -3.54 6.24
N THR A 174 16.77 -3.38 5.33
CA THR A 174 17.70 -2.23 5.34
C THR A 174 16.96 -0.91 5.16
N ASN A 175 16.04 -0.82 4.18
CA ASN A 175 15.25 0.38 3.95
C ASN A 175 14.29 0.68 5.11
N LEU A 176 13.75 -0.35 5.75
CA LEU A 176 12.88 -0.19 6.91
C LEU A 176 13.65 0.37 8.12
N ILE A 177 14.87 -0.10 8.36
CA ILE A 177 15.73 0.45 9.42
C ILE A 177 16.12 1.89 9.10
N LEU A 178 16.46 2.19 7.85
CA LEU A 178 16.79 3.55 7.41
C LEU A 178 15.59 4.50 7.62
N PHE A 179 14.39 4.06 7.29
CA PHE A 179 13.15 4.79 7.55
C PHE A 179 13.00 5.13 9.04
N VAL A 180 13.20 4.17 9.94
CA VAL A 180 13.11 4.39 11.39
C VAL A 180 14.18 5.39 11.87
N ILE A 181 15.40 5.33 11.33
CA ILE A 181 16.48 6.27 11.68
C ILE A 181 16.10 7.70 11.25
N VAL A 182 15.67 7.89 10.01
CA VAL A 182 15.30 9.22 9.49
C VAL A 182 14.13 9.81 10.28
N PHE A 183 13.11 8.99 10.56
CA PHE A 183 11.97 9.39 11.37
C PHE A 183 12.40 9.81 12.79
N ALA A 184 13.23 9.02 13.47
CA ALA A 184 13.70 9.29 14.81
C ALA A 184 14.52 10.61 14.90
N ILE A 185 15.43 10.83 13.95
CA ILE A 185 16.23 12.06 13.89
C ILE A 185 15.34 13.28 13.62
N GLY A 186 14.38 13.16 12.69
CA GLY A 186 13.44 14.23 12.38
C GLY A 186 12.57 14.60 13.57
N LEU A 187 12.05 13.59 14.28
CA LEU A 187 11.20 13.79 15.45
C LEU A 187 11.96 14.42 16.62
N ASP A 188 13.18 13.92 16.91
CA ASP A 188 14.04 14.50 17.95
C ASP A 188 14.41 15.96 17.63
N THR A 189 14.67 16.26 16.35
CA THR A 189 14.95 17.63 15.89
C THR A 189 13.75 18.55 16.10
N ILE A 190 12.52 18.13 15.77
CA ILE A 190 11.31 18.94 15.97
C ILE A 190 11.10 19.21 17.47
N ILE A 191 11.23 18.19 18.30
CA ILE A 191 11.05 18.31 19.74
C ILE A 191 12.12 19.23 20.34
N SER A 192 13.39 19.03 19.99
CA SER A 192 14.49 19.81 20.56
C SER A 192 14.43 21.29 20.17
N LEU A 193 14.06 21.59 18.92
CA LEU A 193 13.89 22.97 18.47
C LEU A 193 12.77 23.69 19.22
N ASN A 194 11.68 23.00 19.51
CA ASN A 194 10.55 23.60 20.22
C ASN A 194 10.76 23.74 21.73
N ILE A 195 11.55 22.85 22.36
CA ILE A 195 11.79 22.88 23.80
C ILE A 195 13.01 23.74 24.15
N TRP A 196 14.09 23.57 23.40
CA TRP A 196 15.40 24.15 23.74
C TRP A 196 15.83 25.32 22.83
N GLY A 197 15.11 25.56 21.73
CA GLY A 197 15.48 26.54 20.70
C GLY A 197 16.75 26.17 19.91
N THR A 198 17.39 25.07 20.24
CA THR A 198 18.64 24.57 19.62
C THR A 198 18.53 23.08 19.34
N ARG A 199 19.29 22.61 18.35
CA ARG A 199 19.28 21.19 17.99
C ARG A 199 20.07 20.38 18.97
N HIS A 200 19.40 19.60 19.79
CA HIS A 200 20.01 18.60 20.68
C HIS A 200 19.53 17.21 20.24
N LEU A 201 20.41 16.48 19.55
CA LEU A 201 20.15 15.08 19.22
C LEU A 201 20.55 14.22 20.43
N THR A 202 19.56 13.63 21.10
CA THR A 202 19.77 12.84 22.32
C THR A 202 19.54 11.35 22.05
N TRP A 203 18.31 10.92 22.12
CA TRP A 203 17.93 9.52 21.92
C TRP A 203 17.98 9.07 20.45
N SER A 204 17.76 9.97 19.52
CA SER A 204 17.80 9.66 18.07
C SER A 204 19.20 9.25 17.62
N LEU A 205 20.24 9.75 18.25
CA LEU A 205 21.61 9.38 17.95
C LEU A 205 21.89 7.92 18.32
N ILE A 206 21.34 7.46 19.45
CA ILE A 206 21.41 6.04 19.86
C ILE A 206 20.69 5.15 18.83
N VAL A 207 19.48 5.55 18.40
CA VAL A 207 18.72 4.83 17.37
C VAL A 207 19.49 4.78 16.05
N ALA A 208 20.11 5.90 15.65
CA ALA A 208 20.88 5.97 14.41
C ALA A 208 22.11 5.05 14.44
N VAL A 209 22.91 5.11 15.50
CA VAL A 209 24.10 4.27 15.63
C VAL A 209 23.73 2.78 15.69
N SER A 210 22.76 2.41 16.50
CA SER A 210 22.29 1.02 16.59
C SER A 210 21.72 0.51 15.25
N GLY A 211 20.94 1.33 14.57
CA GLY A 211 20.39 0.99 13.26
C GLY A 211 21.47 0.81 12.19
N ILE A 212 22.49 1.68 12.14
CA ILE A 212 23.63 1.55 11.23
C ILE A 212 24.39 0.25 11.50
N CYS A 213 24.64 -0.08 12.79
CA CYS A 213 25.28 -1.34 13.16
C CYS A 213 24.47 -2.57 12.67
N ILE A 214 23.16 -2.55 12.84
CA ILE A 214 22.28 -3.64 12.35
C ILE A 214 22.35 -3.74 10.83
N ILE A 215 22.31 -2.63 10.11
CA ILE A 215 22.46 -2.62 8.64
C ILE A 215 23.80 -3.23 8.23
N ALA A 216 24.89 -2.85 8.90
CA ALA A 216 26.22 -3.38 8.60
C ALA A 216 26.30 -4.89 8.82
N VAL A 217 25.71 -5.40 9.91
CA VAL A 217 25.63 -6.84 10.18
C VAL A 217 24.79 -7.56 9.13
N LEU A 218 23.61 -7.03 8.79
CA LEU A 218 22.74 -7.63 7.77
C LEU A 218 23.44 -7.72 6.40
N GLN A 219 24.12 -6.66 6.00
CA GLN A 219 24.89 -6.64 4.76
C GLN A 219 26.08 -7.59 4.81
N GLY A 220 26.83 -7.59 5.91
CA GLY A 220 27.96 -8.49 6.10
C GLY A 220 27.58 -9.96 6.04
N VAL A 221 26.47 -10.34 6.68
CA VAL A 221 25.91 -11.69 6.59
C VAL A 221 25.49 -12.03 5.16
N TYR A 222 24.81 -11.12 4.49
CA TYR A 222 24.36 -11.35 3.10
C TYR A 222 25.50 -11.57 2.13
N TYR A 223 26.58 -10.81 2.24
CA TYR A 223 27.76 -10.98 1.36
C TYR A 223 28.54 -12.25 1.64
N ARG A 224 28.47 -12.80 2.85
CA ARG A 224 29.09 -14.07 3.23
C ARG A 224 28.30 -15.29 2.79
N ILE A 225 27.03 -15.17 2.48
CA ILE A 225 26.19 -16.29 2.02
C ILE A 225 26.64 -16.72 0.61
N PRO A 226 26.95 -18.04 0.37
CA PRO A 226 27.31 -18.54 -0.92
C PRO A 226 26.23 -18.26 -1.97
N GLU A 227 26.63 -18.01 -3.22
CA GLU A 227 25.69 -17.68 -4.30
C GLU A 227 24.61 -18.75 -4.51
N LYS A 228 24.94 -20.02 -4.32
CA LYS A 228 24.02 -21.15 -4.47
C LYS A 228 22.84 -21.02 -3.47
N THR A 229 23.16 -20.73 -2.20
CA THR A 229 22.17 -20.52 -1.15
C THR A 229 21.35 -19.26 -1.39
N ARG A 230 22.00 -18.18 -1.88
CA ARG A 230 21.33 -16.91 -2.24
C ARG A 230 20.33 -17.11 -3.37
N LYS A 231 20.66 -17.90 -4.40
CA LYS A 231 19.74 -18.26 -5.48
C LYS A 231 18.58 -19.13 -5.00
N MET A 232 18.83 -20.07 -4.09
CA MET A 232 17.76 -20.88 -3.49
C MET A 232 16.78 -20.03 -2.65
N LEU A 233 17.29 -19.11 -1.84
CA LEU A 233 16.46 -18.19 -1.06
C LEU A 233 15.58 -17.31 -1.95
N LYS A 234 16.13 -16.76 -3.05
CA LYS A 234 15.35 -16.01 -4.03
C LYS A 234 14.22 -16.83 -4.63
N LYS A 235 14.51 -18.08 -5.05
CA LYS A 235 13.51 -18.99 -5.64
C LYS A 235 12.39 -19.34 -4.65
N LYS A 236 12.74 -19.55 -3.36
CA LYS A 236 11.78 -19.96 -2.33
C LYS A 236 10.85 -18.80 -1.90
N MET A 237 11.30 -17.56 -2.04
CA MET A 237 10.53 -16.37 -1.68
C MET A 237 9.78 -15.72 -2.85
N HIS A 238 9.75 -16.36 -4.04
CA HIS A 238 9.12 -15.85 -5.26
C HIS A 238 9.55 -14.41 -5.65
N VAL A 239 10.81 -14.07 -5.42
CA VAL A 239 11.39 -12.73 -5.62
C VAL A 239 12.51 -12.77 -6.65
#